data_592d5ebd1ff79bf58ee86f4f63b03af2
#
_entry.id   592d5ebd1ff79bf58ee86f4f63b03af2
#
_cell.length_a   1.000
_cell.length_b   1.000
_cell.length_c   1.000
_cell.angle_alpha   90.00
_cell.angle_beta   90.00
_cell.angle_gamma   90.00
#
_symmetry.space_group_name_H-M   'P 1'
#
loop_
_entity.id
_entity.type
_entity.pdbx_description
1 polymer ?
#
loop_
_entity_poly.entity_id
_entity_poly.type
_entity_poly.pdbx_seq_one_letter_code
_entity_poly.pdbx_strand_id
1 'polypeptide(L)'
;STLDRSSAASDVYKRQALVGKGITYDSGGYSIKSKVGMQTMKFDMCGAANVVGMIDIIAKLELPVNVVGVIASAENMINELSMKPDDVFTALNGETVEMLNSDAEGRMVLGDAVTYATQFQPQLIMDFATLTGAAIVALGEDKAAAFQSHAENEIKSLLDIAKSVDEKVFELPITDTEKQLIRNSDIADLVNHTNGQGKALFAAAFITHFSGQIPHIHFDIAGPATINKATFKGPKGPKGYMIPTVVEWLRQQYQ
;
A
#
# COMPACT_ATOMS: atom_id res chain seq x y z
N SER A 1 27.27 4.27 -30.85
CA SER A 1 27.59 3.27 -29.86
C SER A 1 26.37 2.39 -29.54
N THR A 2 26.47 1.14 -29.87
CA THR A 2 25.39 0.13 -29.73
C THR A 2 25.19 -0.33 -28.27
N LEU A 3 26.12 -0.05 -27.38
CA LEU A 3 26.07 -0.41 -25.95
C LEU A 3 25.11 0.46 -25.13
N ASP A 4 24.99 1.75 -25.48
CA ASP A 4 24.08 2.69 -24.75
C ASP A 4 22.59 2.43 -25.00
N ARG A 5 22.23 1.86 -26.18
CA ARG A 5 20.83 1.57 -26.49
C ARG A 5 20.33 0.27 -25.88
N SER A 6 21.20 -0.68 -25.61
CA SER A 6 20.81 -1.95 -24.98
C SER A 6 20.63 -1.81 -23.47
N SER A 7 21.43 -0.98 -22.79
CA SER A 7 21.26 -0.71 -21.36
C SER A 7 19.99 0.09 -21.09
N ALA A 8 19.72 1.14 -21.86
CA ALA A 8 18.49 1.92 -21.74
C ALA A 8 17.22 1.09 -22.03
N ALA A 9 17.27 0.15 -22.99
CA ALA A 9 16.13 -0.75 -23.26
C ALA A 9 15.94 -1.77 -22.13
N SER A 10 17.02 -2.30 -21.52
CA SER A 10 16.92 -3.23 -20.38
C SER A 10 16.39 -2.55 -19.12
N ASP A 11 16.73 -1.28 -18.90
CA ASP A 11 16.27 -0.51 -17.74
C ASP A 11 14.77 -0.18 -17.79
N VAL A 12 14.20 0.01 -18.97
CA VAL A 12 12.75 0.23 -19.14
C VAL A 12 11.97 -1.04 -18.75
N TYR A 13 12.50 -2.23 -19.03
CA TYR A 13 11.83 -3.51 -18.77
C TYR A 13 11.93 -4.00 -17.32
N LYS A 14 12.69 -3.32 -16.46
CA LYS A 14 12.93 -3.77 -15.06
C LYS A 14 12.48 -2.76 -14.01
N ARG A 15 11.63 -1.80 -14.39
CA ARG A 15 11.16 -0.75 -13.46
C ARG A 15 10.23 -1.34 -12.41
N GLN A 16 10.46 -0.95 -11.17
CA GLN A 16 9.58 -1.24 -10.04
C GLN A 16 8.90 0.06 -9.58
N ALA A 17 7.63 -0.01 -9.18
CA ALA A 17 6.95 1.12 -8.55
C ALA A 17 6.71 0.82 -7.07
N LEU A 18 7.16 1.71 -6.19
CA LEU A 18 6.91 1.68 -4.76
C LEU A 18 5.90 2.77 -4.44
N VAL A 19 4.74 2.39 -3.93
CA VAL A 19 3.63 3.31 -3.63
C VAL A 19 3.42 3.36 -2.13
N GLY A 20 3.29 4.55 -1.54
CA GLY A 20 3.13 4.70 -0.10
C GLY A 20 1.90 5.51 0.32
N LYS A 21 1.07 4.97 1.22
CA LYS A 21 0.01 5.72 1.89
C LYS A 21 0.64 6.82 2.74
N GLY A 22 0.22 8.08 2.50
CA GLY A 22 0.75 9.27 3.13
C GLY A 22 -0.32 10.14 3.79
N ILE A 23 -1.27 9.54 4.51
CA ILE A 23 -2.25 10.32 5.27
C ILE A 23 -1.56 10.93 6.47
N THR A 24 -1.31 12.23 6.41
CA THR A 24 -0.51 12.95 7.43
C THR A 24 -1.24 13.09 8.76
N TYR A 25 -2.57 13.10 8.73
CA TYR A 25 -3.42 12.87 9.89
C TYR A 25 -4.77 12.29 9.44
N ASP A 26 -5.26 11.28 10.16
CA ASP A 26 -6.53 10.62 9.87
C ASP A 26 -7.51 10.76 11.04
N SER A 27 -8.50 11.64 10.90
CA SER A 27 -9.60 11.81 11.85
C SER A 27 -10.75 10.81 11.63
N GLY A 28 -10.74 10.10 10.49
CA GLY A 28 -11.87 9.33 9.98
C GLY A 28 -12.85 10.15 9.12
N GLY A 29 -12.63 11.46 9.01
CA GLY A 29 -13.57 12.35 8.33
C GLY A 29 -14.95 12.35 9.00
N TYR A 30 -16.03 12.40 8.22
CA TYR A 30 -17.41 12.36 8.76
C TYR A 30 -17.73 11.01 9.43
N SER A 31 -17.08 9.91 9.05
CA SER A 31 -17.08 8.63 9.79
C SER A 31 -16.08 8.66 10.94
N ILE A 32 -16.21 9.65 11.84
CA ILE A 32 -15.19 10.06 12.79
C ILE A 32 -14.72 8.94 13.73
N LYS A 33 -13.42 8.82 13.89
CA LYS A 33 -12.81 7.90 14.85
C LYS A 33 -13.17 8.24 16.28
N SER A 34 -13.20 7.25 17.14
CA SER A 34 -13.29 7.47 18.58
C SER A 34 -12.07 8.23 19.09
N LYS A 35 -12.19 8.86 20.28
CA LYS A 35 -11.08 9.56 20.95
C LYS A 35 -9.80 8.70 21.06
N VAL A 36 -9.95 7.41 21.33
CA VAL A 36 -8.82 6.46 21.41
C VAL A 36 -8.33 6.07 20.02
N GLY A 37 -9.23 5.81 19.08
CA GLY A 37 -8.88 5.44 17.70
C GLY A 37 -8.18 6.56 16.95
N MET A 38 -8.39 7.83 17.33
CA MET A 38 -7.74 8.98 16.73
C MET A 38 -6.29 9.20 17.25
N GLN A 39 -5.94 8.58 18.38
CA GLN A 39 -4.57 8.67 18.91
C GLN A 39 -3.62 7.92 17.95
N THR A 40 -2.43 8.47 17.76
CA THR A 40 -1.38 7.96 16.88
C THR A 40 -1.65 8.07 15.37
N MET A 41 -2.78 8.65 14.95
CA MET A 41 -3.11 8.81 13.52
C MET A 41 -2.15 9.75 12.75
N LYS A 42 -1.23 10.41 13.42
CA LYS A 42 -0.04 11.05 12.81
C LYS A 42 0.92 10.02 12.16
N PHE A 43 0.77 8.73 12.47
CA PHE A 43 1.58 7.64 11.89
C PHE A 43 0.92 6.98 10.69
N ASP A 44 -0.24 7.48 10.27
CA ASP A 44 -0.99 6.93 9.13
C ASP A 44 -0.33 7.23 7.76
N MET A 45 0.87 7.77 7.81
CA MET A 45 1.77 8.04 6.70
C MET A 45 3.02 7.16 6.69
N CYS A 46 3.08 6.11 7.52
CA CYS A 46 4.25 5.24 7.59
C CYS A 46 4.54 4.52 6.25
N GLY A 47 3.52 4.24 5.43
CA GLY A 47 3.73 3.70 4.10
C GLY A 47 4.56 4.63 3.22
N ALA A 48 4.20 5.92 3.17
CA ALA A 48 4.95 6.95 2.43
C ALA A 48 6.37 7.12 2.99
N ALA A 49 6.51 7.19 4.32
CA ALA A 49 7.82 7.29 4.97
C ALA A 49 8.73 6.11 4.62
N ASN A 50 8.17 4.90 4.54
CA ASN A 50 8.92 3.71 4.15
C ASN A 50 9.38 3.79 2.70
N VAL A 51 8.54 4.26 1.77
CA VAL A 51 8.94 4.45 0.36
C VAL A 51 10.08 5.45 0.25
N VAL A 52 10.02 6.58 0.97
CA VAL A 52 11.15 7.54 1.01
C VAL A 52 12.41 6.88 1.53
N GLY A 53 12.31 6.11 2.63
CA GLY A 53 13.45 5.38 3.20
C GLY A 53 14.03 4.33 2.25
N MET A 54 13.19 3.58 1.53
CA MET A 54 13.62 2.62 0.51
C MET A 54 14.41 3.31 -0.60
N ILE A 55 13.87 4.39 -1.18
CA ILE A 55 14.53 5.15 -2.25
C ILE A 55 15.88 5.70 -1.80
N ASP A 56 15.95 6.28 -0.59
CA ASP A 56 17.19 6.81 -0.03
C ASP A 56 18.26 5.71 0.14
N ILE A 57 17.88 4.54 0.63
CA ILE A 57 18.80 3.41 0.81
C ILE A 57 19.24 2.82 -0.54
N ILE A 58 18.29 2.61 -1.47
CA ILE A 58 18.58 2.11 -2.82
C ILE A 58 19.62 3.01 -3.52
N ALA A 59 19.40 4.34 -3.43
CA ALA A 59 20.33 5.33 -4.00
C ALA A 59 21.71 5.29 -3.33
N LYS A 60 21.77 5.22 -2.01
CA LYS A 60 23.04 5.15 -1.25
C LYS A 60 23.81 3.86 -1.47
N LEU A 61 23.12 2.77 -1.72
CA LEU A 61 23.72 1.48 -2.06
C LEU A 61 24.10 1.35 -3.53
N GLU A 62 23.77 2.38 -4.35
CA GLU A 62 24.02 2.41 -5.81
C GLU A 62 23.49 1.14 -6.50
N LEU A 63 22.32 0.64 -6.06
CA LEU A 63 21.75 -0.57 -6.65
C LEU A 63 21.40 -0.34 -8.13
N PRO A 64 21.76 -1.27 -9.02
CA PRO A 64 21.50 -1.12 -10.46
C PRO A 64 20.04 -1.41 -10.81
N VAL A 65 19.11 -0.72 -10.17
CA VAL A 65 17.65 -0.90 -10.29
C VAL A 65 16.96 0.37 -10.79
N ASN A 66 15.89 0.21 -11.56
CA ASN A 66 15.03 1.32 -11.97
C ASN A 66 13.78 1.33 -11.07
N VAL A 67 13.71 2.28 -10.16
CA VAL A 67 12.62 2.38 -9.16
C VAL A 67 11.96 3.75 -9.22
N VAL A 68 10.63 3.75 -9.18
CA VAL A 68 9.82 4.97 -9.03
C VAL A 68 9.11 4.92 -7.68
N GLY A 69 9.27 5.96 -6.87
CA GLY A 69 8.50 6.16 -5.64
C GLY A 69 7.30 7.07 -5.89
N VAL A 70 6.11 6.62 -5.52
CA VAL A 70 4.87 7.40 -5.58
C VAL A 70 4.30 7.53 -4.17
N ILE A 71 4.01 8.75 -3.74
CA ILE A 71 3.47 9.03 -2.41
C ILE A 71 2.07 9.63 -2.55
N ALA A 72 1.07 8.93 -2.03
CA ALA A 72 -0.30 9.41 -1.92
C ALA A 72 -0.46 10.21 -0.62
N SER A 73 -0.26 11.53 -0.66
CA SER A 73 -0.28 12.38 0.53
C SER A 73 -1.56 13.23 0.60
N ALA A 74 -2.26 13.13 1.74
CA ALA A 74 -3.45 13.90 2.04
C ALA A 74 -3.66 13.99 3.56
N GLU A 75 -4.61 14.82 4.00
CA GLU A 75 -5.21 14.76 5.33
C GLU A 75 -6.66 14.30 5.23
N ASN A 76 -7.12 13.50 6.20
CA ASN A 76 -8.52 13.13 6.33
C ASN A 76 -9.15 13.88 7.51
N MET A 77 -9.73 15.04 7.22
CA MET A 77 -10.28 15.96 8.21
C MET A 77 -11.71 16.35 7.85
N ILE A 78 -12.48 16.81 8.85
CA ILE A 78 -13.82 17.34 8.65
C ILE A 78 -13.72 18.84 8.32
N ASN A 79 -14.24 19.20 7.14
CA ASN A 79 -14.45 20.58 6.70
C ASN A 79 -15.56 20.63 5.65
N GLU A 80 -15.85 21.81 5.15
CA GLU A 80 -16.95 22.04 4.18
C GLU A 80 -16.72 21.37 2.80
N LEU A 81 -15.49 21.01 2.48
CA LEU A 81 -15.10 20.35 1.22
C LEU A 81 -14.85 18.85 1.39
N SER A 82 -14.90 18.34 2.64
CA SER A 82 -14.64 16.94 2.90
C SER A 82 -15.71 16.04 2.34
N MET A 83 -15.30 14.91 1.78
CA MET A 83 -16.19 13.87 1.31
C MET A 83 -17.03 13.28 2.45
N LYS A 84 -18.26 12.96 2.14
CA LYS A 84 -19.24 12.40 3.07
C LYS A 84 -19.70 11.02 2.60
N PRO A 85 -20.18 10.16 3.49
CA PRO A 85 -20.97 8.99 3.07
C PRO A 85 -22.06 9.40 2.07
N ASP A 86 -22.29 8.56 1.10
CA ASP A 86 -23.18 8.73 -0.07
C ASP A 86 -22.65 9.68 -1.18
N ASP A 87 -21.51 10.33 -0.99
CA ASP A 87 -20.85 11.02 -2.09
C ASP A 87 -20.28 9.99 -3.11
N VAL A 88 -20.32 10.36 -4.37
CA VAL A 88 -19.68 9.62 -5.46
C VAL A 88 -18.58 10.48 -6.07
N PHE A 89 -17.39 9.94 -6.20
CA PHE A 89 -16.28 10.63 -6.86
C PHE A 89 -15.76 9.82 -8.04
N THR A 90 -15.05 10.46 -8.95
CA THR A 90 -14.39 9.81 -10.07
C THR A 90 -12.93 9.62 -9.74
N ALA A 91 -12.47 8.37 -9.71
CA ALA A 91 -11.06 8.01 -9.51
C ALA A 91 -10.21 8.36 -10.74
N LEU A 92 -8.89 8.39 -10.59
CA LEU A 92 -7.96 8.77 -11.65
C LEU A 92 -8.04 7.85 -12.89
N ASN A 93 -8.46 6.60 -12.73
CA ASN A 93 -8.69 5.67 -13.85
C ASN A 93 -10.03 5.91 -14.58
N GLY A 94 -10.86 6.84 -14.11
CA GLY A 94 -12.17 7.19 -14.68
C GLY A 94 -13.36 6.42 -14.10
N GLU A 95 -13.14 5.40 -13.25
CA GLU A 95 -14.23 4.69 -12.57
C GLU A 95 -14.80 5.55 -11.44
N THR A 96 -16.10 5.41 -11.21
CA THR A 96 -16.81 6.09 -10.12
C THR A 96 -16.78 5.23 -8.86
N VAL A 97 -16.62 5.86 -7.70
CA VAL A 97 -16.56 5.19 -6.39
C VAL A 97 -17.56 5.83 -5.43
N GLU A 98 -18.46 5.02 -4.90
CA GLU A 98 -19.36 5.41 -3.82
C GLU A 98 -18.64 5.38 -2.48
N MET A 99 -18.73 6.49 -1.75
CA MET A 99 -18.18 6.64 -0.41
C MET A 99 -19.18 6.12 0.63
N LEU A 100 -18.98 4.93 1.16
CA LEU A 100 -19.78 4.42 2.28
C LEU A 100 -19.17 4.73 3.66
N ASN A 101 -17.86 4.96 3.69
CA ASN A 101 -17.12 5.22 4.93
C ASN A 101 -15.93 6.13 4.66
N SER A 102 -15.96 7.34 5.19
CA SER A 102 -14.86 8.30 5.04
C SER A 102 -13.61 7.95 5.88
N ASP A 103 -13.68 6.97 6.77
CA ASP A 103 -12.54 6.35 7.48
C ASP A 103 -11.89 5.20 6.66
N ALA A 104 -12.31 5.05 5.41
CA ALA A 104 -11.71 4.16 4.41
C ALA A 104 -11.11 4.98 3.24
N GLU A 105 -10.55 6.13 3.54
CA GLU A 105 -9.92 7.08 2.62
C GLU A 105 -8.60 6.59 2.04
N GLY A 106 -7.83 5.84 2.86
CA GLY A 106 -6.48 5.39 2.50
C GLY A 106 -6.45 4.54 1.23
N ARG A 107 -7.44 3.65 1.06
CA ARG A 107 -7.55 2.85 -0.17
C ARG A 107 -7.92 3.69 -1.40
N MET A 108 -8.61 4.79 -1.20
CA MET A 108 -9.01 5.69 -2.28
C MET A 108 -7.81 6.47 -2.82
N VAL A 109 -7.03 7.11 -1.94
CA VAL A 109 -5.81 7.80 -2.34
C VAL A 109 -4.76 6.83 -2.90
N LEU A 110 -4.73 5.58 -2.39
CA LEU A 110 -3.86 4.54 -2.95
C LEU A 110 -4.32 4.06 -4.33
N GLY A 111 -5.63 3.93 -4.57
CA GLY A 111 -6.15 3.60 -5.90
C GLY A 111 -5.67 4.58 -6.96
N ASP A 112 -5.77 5.87 -6.68
CA ASP A 112 -5.27 6.93 -7.57
C ASP A 112 -3.74 6.89 -7.71
N ALA A 113 -3.00 6.67 -6.61
CA ALA A 113 -1.55 6.56 -6.66
C ALA A 113 -1.07 5.33 -7.45
N VAL A 114 -1.76 4.19 -7.32
CA VAL A 114 -1.50 2.98 -8.11
C VAL A 114 -1.79 3.24 -9.59
N THR A 115 -2.94 3.84 -9.91
CA THR A 115 -3.25 4.26 -11.29
C THR A 115 -2.19 5.19 -11.84
N TYR A 116 -1.72 6.17 -11.06
CA TYR A 116 -0.64 7.05 -11.48
C TYR A 116 0.67 6.27 -11.71
N ALA A 117 0.99 5.31 -10.85
CA ALA A 117 2.18 4.49 -10.98
C ALA A 117 2.19 3.65 -12.27
N THR A 118 1.03 3.23 -12.79
CA THR A 118 0.95 2.45 -14.05
C THR A 118 1.50 3.21 -15.26
N GLN A 119 1.47 4.55 -15.25
CA GLN A 119 1.99 5.40 -16.34
C GLN A 119 3.50 5.20 -16.57
N PHE A 120 4.23 4.76 -15.55
CA PHE A 120 5.65 4.44 -15.63
C PHE A 120 5.93 3.04 -16.17
N GLN A 121 4.89 2.26 -16.49
CA GLN A 121 4.98 0.89 -17.01
C GLN A 121 5.87 -0.03 -16.15
N PRO A 122 5.64 -0.13 -14.83
CA PRO A 122 6.44 -0.98 -13.97
C PRO A 122 6.16 -2.46 -14.25
N GLN A 123 7.13 -3.33 -13.97
CA GLN A 123 6.95 -4.78 -13.98
C GLN A 123 6.23 -5.28 -12.73
N LEU A 124 6.38 -4.57 -11.63
CA LEU A 124 5.74 -4.84 -10.35
C LEU A 124 5.42 -3.52 -9.66
N ILE A 125 4.23 -3.43 -9.12
CA ILE A 125 3.83 -2.39 -8.17
C ILE A 125 3.86 -3.01 -6.77
N MET A 126 4.47 -2.35 -5.81
CA MET A 126 4.40 -2.69 -4.39
C MET A 126 3.87 -1.48 -3.63
N ASP A 127 2.74 -1.63 -2.95
CA ASP A 127 2.24 -0.55 -2.10
C ASP A 127 2.30 -0.91 -0.61
N PHE A 128 2.47 0.12 0.22
CA PHE A 128 2.65 0.01 1.66
C PHE A 128 1.69 0.96 2.37
N ALA A 129 0.87 0.42 3.26
CA ALA A 129 -0.14 1.21 3.96
C ALA A 129 -0.40 0.73 5.38
N THR A 130 -0.52 1.65 6.31
CA THR A 130 -1.20 1.45 7.60
C THR A 130 -2.70 1.50 7.33
N LEU A 131 -3.27 0.36 6.83
CA LEU A 131 -4.55 0.43 6.17
C LEU A 131 -5.72 -0.04 7.03
N THR A 132 -5.62 -1.24 7.60
CA THR A 132 -6.80 -1.82 8.23
C THR A 132 -6.55 -2.34 9.65
N GLY A 133 -7.46 -1.98 10.56
CA GLY A 133 -7.54 -2.67 11.84
C GLY A 133 -7.89 -4.15 11.70
N ALA A 134 -8.50 -4.55 10.57
CA ALA A 134 -8.84 -5.95 10.29
C ALA A 134 -7.59 -6.82 10.08
N ALA A 135 -6.53 -6.31 9.47
CA ALA A 135 -5.25 -7.01 9.38
C ALA A 135 -4.62 -7.24 10.76
N ILE A 136 -4.72 -6.24 11.65
CA ILE A 136 -4.26 -6.39 13.04
C ILE A 136 -5.07 -7.46 13.78
N VAL A 137 -6.39 -7.48 13.62
CA VAL A 137 -7.25 -8.52 14.24
C VAL A 137 -6.92 -9.91 13.73
N ALA A 138 -6.61 -10.04 12.43
CA ALA A 138 -6.29 -11.32 11.82
C ALA A 138 -4.90 -11.86 12.22
N LEU A 139 -3.88 -11.00 12.26
CA LEU A 139 -2.48 -11.42 12.37
C LEU A 139 -1.78 -10.97 13.67
N GLY A 140 -2.33 -9.97 14.36
CA GLY A 140 -1.70 -9.32 15.52
C GLY A 140 -0.87 -8.09 15.13
N GLU A 141 -0.36 -7.38 16.15
CA GLU A 141 0.33 -6.09 15.99
C GLU A 141 1.78 -6.21 15.46
N ASP A 142 2.34 -7.42 15.41
CA ASP A 142 3.74 -7.65 15.06
C ASP A 142 3.94 -8.22 13.64
N LYS A 143 2.88 -8.33 12.86
CA LYS A 143 2.86 -8.96 11.54
C LYS A 143 2.18 -8.09 10.50
N ALA A 144 2.74 -8.08 9.29
CA ALA A 144 2.11 -7.46 8.12
C ALA A 144 1.31 -8.51 7.34
N ALA A 145 0.21 -8.08 6.73
CA ALA A 145 -0.48 -8.84 5.71
C ALA A 145 0.05 -8.45 4.34
N ALA A 146 0.24 -9.44 3.47
CA ALA A 146 0.57 -9.25 2.07
C ALA A 146 -0.56 -9.82 1.20
N PHE A 147 -0.89 -9.14 0.12
CA PHE A 147 -1.89 -9.56 -0.85
C PHE A 147 -1.32 -9.38 -2.25
N GLN A 148 -1.68 -10.23 -3.19
CA GLN A 148 -1.16 -10.11 -4.53
C GLN A 148 -2.25 -10.20 -5.60
N SER A 149 -1.96 -9.57 -6.74
CA SER A 149 -2.66 -9.71 -8.01
C SER A 149 -1.63 -9.85 -9.11
N HIS A 150 -1.66 -10.99 -9.84
CA HIS A 150 -0.72 -11.33 -10.91
C HIS A 150 0.77 -11.36 -10.51
N ALA A 151 1.08 -11.58 -9.21
CA ALA A 151 2.45 -11.50 -8.65
C ALA A 151 2.81 -12.73 -7.81
N GLU A 152 2.38 -13.93 -8.21
CA GLU A 152 2.52 -15.18 -7.45
C GLU A 152 3.98 -15.58 -7.19
N ASN A 153 4.88 -15.28 -8.10
CA ASN A 153 6.30 -15.63 -7.95
C ASN A 153 7.02 -14.57 -7.10
N GLU A 154 6.70 -13.30 -7.34
CA GLU A 154 7.29 -12.17 -6.65
C GLU A 154 6.96 -12.19 -5.16
N ILE A 155 5.69 -12.46 -4.79
CA ILE A 155 5.29 -12.53 -3.39
C ILE A 155 5.99 -13.66 -2.64
N LYS A 156 6.13 -14.85 -3.25
CA LYS A 156 6.86 -15.98 -2.63
C LYS A 156 8.29 -15.60 -2.30
N SER A 157 8.98 -15.02 -3.28
CA SER A 157 10.36 -14.55 -3.14
C SER A 157 10.48 -13.46 -2.05
N LEU A 158 9.54 -12.49 -2.02
CA LEU A 158 9.51 -11.46 -0.99
C LEU A 158 9.26 -12.02 0.42
N LEU A 159 8.39 -13.01 0.57
CA LEU A 159 8.12 -13.66 1.87
C LEU A 159 9.35 -14.43 2.39
N ASP A 160 10.11 -15.08 1.52
CA ASP A 160 11.35 -15.75 1.91
C ASP A 160 12.41 -14.74 2.36
N ILE A 161 12.54 -13.60 1.66
CA ILE A 161 13.42 -12.51 2.07
C ILE A 161 12.97 -11.90 3.40
N ALA A 162 11.66 -11.61 3.56
CA ALA A 162 11.12 -11.07 4.81
C ALA A 162 11.50 -11.94 6.01
N LYS A 163 11.40 -13.26 5.87
CA LYS A 163 11.82 -14.22 6.89
C LYS A 163 13.33 -14.13 7.18
N SER A 164 14.15 -13.94 6.15
CA SER A 164 15.61 -13.87 6.31
C SER A 164 16.09 -12.61 7.05
N VAL A 165 15.32 -11.51 6.94
CA VAL A 165 15.59 -10.22 7.61
C VAL A 165 14.78 -10.03 8.91
N ASP A 166 14.14 -11.10 9.40
CA ASP A 166 13.33 -11.11 10.62
C ASP A 166 12.14 -10.10 10.56
N GLU A 167 11.47 -10.01 9.41
CA GLU A 167 10.19 -9.35 9.25
C GLU A 167 9.08 -10.40 9.04
N LYS A 168 8.03 -10.33 9.83
CA LYS A 168 6.93 -11.30 9.82
C LYS A 168 5.84 -10.84 8.84
N VAL A 169 5.81 -11.40 7.67
CA VAL A 169 4.86 -11.09 6.61
C VAL A 169 4.12 -12.35 6.22
N PHE A 170 2.80 -12.28 6.09
CA PHE A 170 1.96 -13.42 5.72
C PHE A 170 1.02 -13.04 4.58
N GLU A 171 0.98 -13.91 3.56
CA GLU A 171 0.05 -13.76 2.46
C GLU A 171 -1.38 -14.13 2.91
N LEU A 172 -2.33 -13.26 2.54
CA LEU A 172 -3.77 -13.50 2.64
C LEU A 172 -4.38 -13.46 1.23
N PRO A 173 -5.40 -14.30 0.95
CA PRO A 173 -5.92 -14.43 -0.41
C PRO A 173 -6.85 -13.27 -0.79
N ILE A 174 -6.82 -12.87 -2.06
CA ILE A 174 -7.90 -12.14 -2.72
C ILE A 174 -8.64 -13.15 -3.61
N THR A 175 -9.93 -13.29 -3.41
CA THR A 175 -10.78 -14.21 -4.17
C THR A 175 -11.78 -13.46 -5.05
N ASP A 176 -12.53 -14.17 -5.87
CA ASP A 176 -13.60 -13.57 -6.68
C ASP A 176 -14.70 -12.95 -5.81
N THR A 177 -14.84 -13.40 -4.57
CA THR A 177 -15.80 -12.79 -3.60
C THR A 177 -15.46 -11.33 -3.35
N GLU A 178 -14.22 -11.01 -3.02
CA GLU A 178 -13.79 -9.64 -2.75
C GLU A 178 -13.82 -8.78 -4.02
N LYS A 179 -13.45 -9.35 -5.17
CA LYS A 179 -13.54 -8.67 -6.48
C LYS A 179 -14.99 -8.31 -6.88
N GLN A 180 -15.97 -9.10 -6.44
CA GLN A 180 -17.38 -8.80 -6.63
C GLN A 180 -17.87 -7.77 -5.60
N LEU A 181 -17.46 -7.91 -4.33
CA LEU A 181 -17.86 -7.01 -3.25
C LEU A 181 -17.47 -5.55 -3.49
N ILE A 182 -16.30 -5.28 -4.07
CA ILE A 182 -15.87 -3.91 -4.38
C ILE A 182 -16.76 -3.24 -5.45
N ARG A 183 -17.57 -4.02 -6.18
CA ARG A 183 -18.50 -3.56 -7.23
C ARG A 183 -19.96 -3.51 -6.76
N ASN A 184 -20.21 -3.70 -5.48
CA ASN A 184 -21.57 -3.76 -4.93
C ASN A 184 -22.13 -2.37 -4.60
N SER A 185 -22.23 -1.53 -5.62
CA SER A 185 -22.89 -0.22 -5.57
C SER A 185 -24.06 -0.18 -6.58
N ASP A 186 -25.13 0.51 -6.21
CA ASP A 186 -26.29 0.75 -7.09
C ASP A 186 -26.11 2.03 -7.93
N ILE A 187 -25.13 2.87 -7.60
CA ILE A 187 -24.98 4.23 -8.17
C ILE A 187 -23.58 4.54 -8.70
N ALA A 188 -22.59 3.64 -8.49
CA ALA A 188 -21.22 3.80 -8.92
C ALA A 188 -20.63 2.49 -9.41
N ASP A 189 -19.46 2.52 -10.04
CA ASP A 189 -18.75 1.32 -10.50
C ASP A 189 -18.15 0.52 -9.34
N LEU A 190 -17.72 1.22 -8.30
CA LEU A 190 -17.06 0.66 -7.11
C LEU A 190 -17.67 1.25 -5.84
N VAL A 191 -17.38 0.57 -4.71
CA VAL A 191 -17.71 1.05 -3.37
C VAL A 191 -16.45 0.97 -2.49
N ASN A 192 -16.21 2.01 -1.67
CA ASN A 192 -14.97 2.08 -0.88
C ASN A 192 -14.99 1.23 0.40
N HIS A 193 -16.13 0.69 0.83
CA HIS A 193 -16.27 -0.01 2.09
C HIS A 193 -17.30 -1.14 2.04
N THR A 194 -17.17 -2.08 2.95
CA THR A 194 -18.18 -3.10 3.24
C THR A 194 -18.42 -3.20 4.74
N ASN A 195 -19.67 -3.40 5.15
CA ASN A 195 -20.04 -3.67 6.55
C ASN A 195 -19.84 -5.13 6.95
N GLY A 196 -19.50 -6.00 5.98
CA GLY A 196 -19.27 -7.42 6.19
C GLY A 196 -17.95 -7.76 6.89
N GLN A 197 -17.64 -9.04 6.91
CA GLN A 197 -16.35 -9.57 7.33
C GLN A 197 -15.29 -9.46 6.22
N GLY A 198 -14.04 -9.84 6.51
CA GLY A 198 -12.99 -9.85 5.50
C GLY A 198 -12.54 -8.46 5.04
N LYS A 199 -12.65 -7.44 5.90
CA LYS A 199 -12.38 -6.04 5.53
C LYS A 199 -10.95 -5.79 5.01
N ALA A 200 -9.95 -6.55 5.47
CA ALA A 200 -8.59 -6.44 4.95
C ALA A 200 -8.49 -6.98 3.52
N LEU A 201 -9.17 -8.10 3.24
CA LEU A 201 -9.22 -8.70 1.90
C LEU A 201 -9.97 -7.79 0.92
N PHE A 202 -11.09 -7.23 1.37
CA PHE A 202 -11.84 -6.23 0.58
C PHE A 202 -10.97 -5.01 0.24
N ALA A 203 -10.23 -4.47 1.23
CA ALA A 203 -9.36 -3.32 1.02
C ALA A 203 -8.25 -3.62 0.00
N ALA A 204 -7.64 -4.79 0.12
CA ALA A 204 -6.62 -5.26 -0.81
C ALA A 204 -7.18 -5.46 -2.23
N ALA A 205 -8.36 -6.07 -2.36
CA ALA A 205 -9.03 -6.22 -3.65
C ALA A 205 -9.34 -4.86 -4.30
N PHE A 206 -9.78 -3.88 -3.50
CA PHE A 206 -10.03 -2.53 -3.96
C PHE A 206 -8.76 -1.86 -4.52
N ILE A 207 -7.66 -1.89 -3.77
CA ILE A 207 -6.40 -1.25 -4.18
C ILE A 207 -5.80 -1.95 -5.40
N THR A 208 -5.71 -3.29 -5.38
CA THR A 208 -5.10 -4.05 -6.48
C THR A 208 -5.91 -4.00 -7.77
N HIS A 209 -7.20 -3.67 -7.71
CA HIS A 209 -8.02 -3.41 -8.88
C HIS A 209 -7.43 -2.30 -9.78
N PHE A 210 -6.87 -1.26 -9.20
CA PHE A 210 -6.35 -0.09 -9.92
C PHE A 210 -5.02 -0.34 -10.67
N SER A 211 -4.35 -1.46 -10.44
CA SER A 211 -3.16 -1.85 -11.20
C SER A 211 -3.48 -2.52 -12.55
N GLY A 212 -4.76 -2.87 -12.79
CA GLY A 212 -5.18 -3.59 -13.98
C GLY A 212 -4.49 -4.95 -14.10
N GLN A 213 -3.69 -5.14 -15.15
CA GLN A 213 -2.94 -6.38 -15.40
C GLN A 213 -1.49 -6.33 -14.92
N ILE A 214 -1.04 -5.19 -14.40
CA ILE A 214 0.33 -5.07 -13.88
C ILE A 214 0.41 -5.86 -12.57
N PRO A 215 1.42 -6.74 -12.40
CA PRO A 215 1.68 -7.44 -11.15
C PRO A 215 1.71 -6.47 -9.96
N HIS A 216 0.97 -6.80 -8.91
CA HIS A 216 0.81 -5.89 -7.76
C HIS A 216 0.85 -6.68 -6.45
N ILE A 217 1.60 -6.17 -5.48
CA ILE A 217 1.61 -6.66 -4.10
C ILE A 217 1.27 -5.49 -3.16
N HIS A 218 0.17 -5.65 -2.43
CA HIS A 218 -0.24 -4.75 -1.36
C HIS A 218 0.27 -5.27 -0.01
N PHE A 219 0.94 -4.40 0.76
CA PHE A 219 1.36 -4.68 2.13
C PHE A 219 0.57 -3.82 3.14
N ASP A 220 -0.32 -4.46 3.88
CA ASP A 220 -0.97 -3.83 5.03
C ASP A 220 -0.05 -3.95 6.25
N ILE A 221 0.60 -2.84 6.57
CA ILE A 221 1.54 -2.71 7.68
C ILE A 221 0.92 -2.07 8.93
N ALA A 222 -0.41 -2.00 9.04
CA ALA A 222 -1.10 -1.35 10.15
C ALA A 222 -0.64 -1.89 11.52
N GLY A 223 -0.40 -3.21 11.62
CA GLY A 223 0.10 -3.82 12.85
C GLY A 223 1.54 -3.42 13.18
N PRO A 224 2.52 -3.76 12.33
CA PRO A 224 3.94 -3.66 12.69
C PRO A 224 4.57 -2.30 12.37
N ALA A 225 3.84 -1.32 11.81
CA ALA A 225 4.39 -0.02 11.44
C ALA A 225 5.06 0.72 12.59
N THR A 226 4.56 0.53 13.83
CA THR A 226 5.08 1.21 15.04
C THR A 226 5.33 0.22 16.16
N ILE A 227 6.16 0.61 17.12
CA ILE A 227 6.36 -0.11 18.38
C ILE A 227 6.13 0.80 19.59
N ASN A 228 5.55 0.21 20.63
CA ASN A 228 5.19 0.93 21.87
C ASN A 228 6.37 1.04 22.87
N LYS A 229 7.47 0.31 22.64
CA LYS A 229 8.68 0.31 23.50
C LYS A 229 9.91 0.33 22.62
N ALA A 230 10.98 0.97 23.10
CA ALA A 230 12.28 0.88 22.46
C ALA A 230 12.80 -0.57 22.49
N THR A 231 13.44 -1.00 21.40
CA THR A 231 14.08 -2.31 21.23
C THR A 231 15.47 -2.13 20.64
N PHE A 232 16.23 -3.21 20.49
CA PHE A 232 17.51 -3.16 19.78
C PHE A 232 17.37 -2.75 18.30
N LYS A 233 16.15 -2.87 17.72
CA LYS A 233 15.83 -2.45 16.34
C LYS A 233 15.50 -0.96 16.23
N GLY A 234 15.36 -0.23 17.35
CA GLY A 234 15.08 1.21 17.30
C GLY A 234 14.29 1.74 18.49
N PRO A 235 14.05 3.06 18.52
CA PRO A 235 13.26 3.71 19.55
C PRO A 235 11.78 3.38 19.45
N LYS A 236 11.00 3.77 20.48
CA LYS A 236 9.52 3.78 20.40
C LYS A 236 9.08 4.66 19.23
N GLY A 237 8.14 4.19 18.42
CA GLY A 237 7.59 4.89 17.27
C GLY A 237 7.64 4.09 15.97
N PRO A 238 7.68 4.74 14.81
CA PRO A 238 7.78 4.08 13.50
C PRO A 238 9.03 3.23 13.36
N LYS A 239 8.91 2.07 12.67
CA LYS A 239 9.98 1.08 12.55
C LYS A 239 10.61 0.97 11.16
N GLY A 240 10.01 1.60 10.14
CA GLY A 240 10.44 1.36 8.76
C GLY A 240 10.18 -0.07 8.29
N TYR A 241 9.05 -0.67 8.73
CA TYR A 241 8.70 -2.06 8.42
C TYR A 241 8.56 -2.26 6.91
N MET A 242 9.08 -3.33 6.37
CA MET A 242 9.26 -3.68 4.96
C MET A 242 10.45 -3.01 4.25
N ILE A 243 11.12 -2.01 4.83
CA ILE A 243 12.32 -1.42 4.19
C ILE A 243 13.42 -2.47 4.01
N PRO A 244 13.82 -3.23 5.07
CA PRO A 244 14.82 -4.29 4.92
C PRO A 244 14.44 -5.34 3.87
N THR A 245 13.19 -5.81 3.90
CA THR A 245 12.69 -6.83 2.97
C THR A 245 12.78 -6.37 1.52
N VAL A 246 12.25 -5.18 1.19
CA VAL A 246 12.20 -4.70 -0.19
C VAL A 246 13.58 -4.37 -0.73
N VAL A 247 14.42 -3.70 0.07
CA VAL A 247 15.79 -3.37 -0.35
C VAL A 247 16.62 -4.63 -0.58
N GLU A 248 16.52 -5.62 0.30
CA GLU A 248 17.24 -6.88 0.14
C GLU A 248 16.71 -7.69 -1.06
N TRP A 249 15.40 -7.72 -1.27
CA TRP A 249 14.80 -8.35 -2.44
C TRP A 249 15.30 -7.72 -3.74
N LEU A 250 15.29 -6.40 -3.84
CA LEU A 250 15.82 -5.69 -5.00
C LEU A 250 17.32 -5.98 -5.19
N ARG A 251 18.10 -5.99 -4.12
CA ARG A 251 19.53 -6.30 -4.18
C ARG A 251 19.79 -7.68 -4.78
N GLN A 252 18.98 -8.69 -4.41
CA GLN A 252 19.14 -10.06 -4.92
C GLN A 252 18.65 -10.25 -6.36
N GLN A 253 17.70 -9.44 -6.83
CA GLN A 253 17.21 -9.54 -8.21
C GLN A 253 18.24 -9.09 -9.24
N TYR A 254 19.23 -8.29 -8.85
CA TYR A 254 20.15 -7.60 -9.75
C TYR A 254 21.64 -7.89 -9.43
N GLN A 255 21.91 -8.88 -8.61
CA GLN A 255 23.24 -9.48 -8.43
C GLN A 255 23.41 -10.68 -9.37
#